data_a41e6ab43094a04097c39c20e73916dc
#
_entry.id   a41e6ab43094a04097c39c20e73916dc
#
_cell.length_a   1.000
_cell.length_b   1.000
_cell.length_c   1.000
_cell.angle_alpha   90.00
_cell.angle_beta   90.00
_cell.angle_gamma   90.00
#
_symmetry.space_group_name_H-M   'P 1'
#
loop_
_entity.id
_entity.type
_entity.pdbx_description
1 polymer ?
#
loop_
_entity_poly.entity_id
_entity_poly.type
_entity_poly.pdbx_seq_one_letter_code
_entity_poly.pdbx_strand_id
1 'polypeptide(L)'
;MKKLAVVPYDVGKSYDFYEDRLIVDDRTITYEEIQGYGYLLTHKSNSINFIPVSNSTTFTVYLDLGGEIFQFGKYAGGAMSFKTNKQRTIDLIFSEVYKCLEILIAPLVFSKCKDVLRSSGELKIGTLTITRHEIIKKSLFGTKSLPLSEYLQTTVGQGMVKVYGQNNKIFFSCALSVINAPLIGPMLDGLTNKG
;
A
#
# COMPACT_ATOMS: atom_id res chain seq x y z
N MET A 1 21.92 17.85 -4.52
CA MET A 1 20.69 17.10 -4.32
C MET A 1 20.60 16.71 -2.86
N LYS A 2 19.49 17.02 -2.19
CA LYS A 2 19.38 16.88 -0.74
C LYS A 2 18.81 15.50 -0.40
N LYS A 3 19.48 14.78 0.51
CA LYS A 3 18.97 13.56 1.13
C LYS A 3 17.97 13.97 2.20
N LEU A 4 16.76 13.40 2.16
CA LEU A 4 15.65 13.74 3.06
C LEU A 4 15.54 12.78 4.22
N ALA A 5 15.75 11.48 3.99
CA ALA A 5 15.72 10.46 5.02
C ALA A 5 16.69 9.32 4.70
N VAL A 6 17.22 8.72 5.75
CA VAL A 6 18.00 7.48 5.74
C VAL A 6 17.32 6.53 6.70
N VAL A 7 16.85 5.40 6.20
CA VAL A 7 16.21 4.37 7.03
C VAL A 7 17.11 3.14 7.06
N PRO A 8 17.98 3.02 8.08
CA PRO A 8 18.86 1.86 8.21
C PRO A 8 18.04 0.59 8.41
N TYR A 9 18.39 -0.49 7.69
CA TYR A 9 17.69 -1.77 7.84
C TYR A 9 18.64 -2.95 8.10
N ASP A 10 19.93 -2.79 7.85
CA ASP A 10 21.00 -3.76 8.18
C ASP A 10 22.33 -3.04 8.40
N VAL A 11 23.38 -3.78 8.78
CA VAL A 11 24.72 -3.23 8.94
C VAL A 11 25.21 -2.68 7.59
N GLY A 12 25.46 -1.38 7.53
CA GLY A 12 25.93 -0.67 6.34
C GLY A 12 24.91 -0.56 5.21
N LYS A 13 23.62 -0.92 5.45
CA LYS A 13 22.54 -0.86 4.45
C LYS A 13 21.40 0.02 4.91
N SER A 14 20.86 0.82 3.98
CA SER A 14 19.72 1.72 4.23
C SER A 14 18.84 1.88 2.99
N TYR A 15 17.59 2.28 3.24
CA TYR A 15 16.74 2.89 2.22
C TYR A 15 16.97 4.38 2.27
N ASP A 16 17.51 4.95 1.20
CA ASP A 16 17.89 6.35 1.13
C ASP A 16 16.90 7.14 0.28
N PHE A 17 16.14 8.02 0.91
CA PHE A 17 15.17 8.89 0.26
C PHE A 17 15.77 10.27 0.01
N TYR A 18 15.76 10.70 -1.24
CA TYR A 18 16.16 12.03 -1.71
C TYR A 18 14.93 12.83 -2.16
N GLU A 19 15.12 14.06 -2.60
CA GLU A 19 14.05 14.94 -3.09
C GLU A 19 13.36 14.38 -4.34
N ASP A 20 14.07 13.60 -5.16
CA ASP A 20 13.62 13.14 -6.49
C ASP A 20 13.74 11.62 -6.70
N ARG A 21 14.35 10.89 -5.77
CA ARG A 21 14.65 9.46 -5.92
C ARG A 21 14.71 8.71 -4.60
N LEU A 22 14.55 7.41 -4.72
CA LEU A 22 14.84 6.41 -3.69
C LEU A 22 16.04 5.57 -4.14
N ILE A 23 16.97 5.30 -3.22
CA ILE A 23 18.04 4.32 -3.42
C ILE A 23 17.80 3.16 -2.47
N VAL A 24 17.76 1.96 -3.04
CA VAL A 24 17.61 0.69 -2.33
C VAL A 24 18.76 -0.21 -2.78
N ASP A 25 19.65 -0.54 -1.84
CA ASP A 25 20.92 -1.21 -2.16
C ASP A 25 21.67 -0.44 -3.28
N ASP A 26 21.94 -1.09 -4.42
CA ASP A 26 22.63 -0.49 -5.56
C ASP A 26 21.65 0.07 -6.62
N ARG A 27 20.34 0.02 -6.38
CA ARG A 27 19.33 0.48 -7.36
C ARG A 27 18.84 1.87 -7.01
N THR A 28 18.95 2.77 -7.98
CA THR A 28 18.35 4.11 -7.94
C THR A 28 17.03 4.10 -8.70
N ILE A 29 15.97 4.63 -8.08
CA ILE A 29 14.62 4.72 -8.64
C ILE A 29 14.19 6.17 -8.53
N THR A 30 13.95 6.83 -9.67
CA THR A 30 13.40 8.19 -9.67
C THR A 30 11.89 8.15 -9.38
N TYR A 31 11.38 9.17 -8.70
CA TYR A 31 9.93 9.20 -8.39
C TYR A 31 9.07 9.36 -9.64
N GLU A 32 9.63 9.90 -10.71
CA GLU A 32 8.95 10.02 -12.01
C GLU A 32 8.68 8.65 -12.64
N GLU A 33 9.54 7.65 -12.43
CA GLU A 33 9.37 6.29 -12.93
C GLU A 33 8.23 5.56 -12.21
N ILE A 34 7.91 5.94 -10.96
CA ILE A 34 6.90 5.24 -10.15
C ILE A 34 5.50 5.56 -10.67
N GLN A 35 4.82 4.56 -11.22
CA GLN A 35 3.45 4.63 -11.71
C GLN A 35 2.42 4.21 -10.64
N GLY A 36 2.89 3.47 -9.64
CA GLY A 36 2.04 2.99 -8.58
C GLY A 36 2.83 2.41 -7.42
N TYR A 37 2.18 2.27 -6.27
CA TYR A 37 2.77 1.64 -5.11
C TYR A 37 1.75 0.86 -4.30
N GLY A 38 2.26 -0.09 -3.53
CA GLY A 38 1.53 -0.83 -2.51
C GLY A 38 2.47 -1.27 -1.41
N TYR A 39 1.95 -1.71 -0.29
CA TYR A 39 2.77 -2.21 0.80
C TYR A 39 2.04 -3.26 1.63
N LEU A 40 2.79 -4.06 2.36
CA LEU A 40 2.25 -5.05 3.28
C LEU A 40 3.12 -5.14 4.52
N LEU A 41 2.52 -5.03 5.70
CA LEU A 41 3.12 -5.41 6.98
C LEU A 41 2.37 -6.61 7.52
N THR A 42 3.07 -7.70 7.75
CA THR A 42 2.49 -8.95 8.23
C THR A 42 3.14 -9.40 9.52
N HIS A 43 2.33 -9.72 10.51
CA HIS A 43 2.72 -10.42 11.72
C HIS A 43 2.11 -11.82 11.69
N LYS A 44 2.94 -12.85 11.72
CA LYS A 44 2.49 -14.26 11.79
C LYS A 44 2.91 -14.85 13.12
N SER A 45 1.98 -15.53 13.79
CA SER A 45 2.24 -16.33 14.97
C SER A 45 1.78 -17.75 14.70
N ASN A 46 2.66 -18.71 14.91
CA ASN A 46 2.32 -20.13 14.82
C ASN A 46 2.24 -20.71 16.22
N SER A 47 1.25 -21.58 16.43
CA SER A 47 1.08 -22.31 17.68
C SER A 47 0.86 -23.80 17.41
N ILE A 48 1.31 -24.64 18.35
CA ILE A 48 1.02 -26.07 18.40
C ILE A 48 0.28 -26.31 19.72
N ASN A 49 -0.91 -26.90 19.64
CA ASN A 49 -1.78 -27.14 20.81
C ASN A 49 -1.96 -25.87 21.67
N PHE A 50 -2.22 -24.72 21.01
CA PHE A 50 -2.36 -23.39 21.63
C PHE A 50 -1.08 -22.82 22.28
N ILE A 51 0.06 -23.52 22.18
CA ILE A 51 1.35 -23.02 22.66
C ILE A 51 2.03 -22.31 21.50
N PRO A 52 2.32 -20.99 21.59
CA PRO A 52 3.02 -20.26 20.55
C PRO A 52 4.43 -20.82 20.37
N VAL A 53 4.79 -21.19 19.12
CA VAL A 53 6.08 -21.80 18.82
C VAL A 53 6.98 -20.90 17.95
N SER A 54 6.39 -19.99 17.17
CA SER A 54 7.18 -19.04 16.40
C SER A 54 6.38 -17.78 16.08
N ASN A 55 7.11 -16.68 15.94
CA ASN A 55 6.58 -15.41 15.46
C ASN A 55 7.45 -14.88 14.33
N SER A 56 6.83 -14.22 13.35
CA SER A 56 7.56 -13.49 12.33
C SER A 56 6.89 -12.17 11.99
N THR A 57 7.70 -11.20 11.62
CA THR A 57 7.26 -9.91 11.09
C THR A 57 7.95 -9.68 9.75
N THR A 58 7.18 -9.30 8.76
CA THR A 58 7.68 -8.98 7.42
C THR A 58 7.01 -7.70 6.95
N PHE A 59 7.77 -6.78 6.39
CA PHE A 59 7.17 -5.77 5.52
C PHE A 59 7.72 -5.90 4.11
N THR A 60 6.92 -5.53 3.14
CA THR A 60 7.28 -5.44 1.74
C THR A 60 6.61 -4.21 1.13
N VAL A 61 7.36 -3.44 0.38
CA VAL A 61 6.88 -2.35 -0.47
C VAL A 61 6.98 -2.81 -1.91
N TYR A 62 5.96 -2.50 -2.69
CA TYR A 62 5.85 -2.79 -4.12
C TYR A 62 5.78 -1.46 -4.86
N LEU A 63 6.64 -1.25 -5.85
CA LEU A 63 6.64 -0.08 -6.74
C LEU A 63 6.43 -0.57 -8.17
N ASP A 64 5.41 -0.02 -8.83
CA ASP A 64 5.20 -0.20 -10.27
C ASP A 64 6.02 0.84 -11.02
N LEU A 65 6.98 0.39 -11.82
CA LEU A 65 7.89 1.22 -12.63
C LEU A 65 7.50 1.20 -14.11
N GLY A 66 6.19 1.10 -14.41
CA GLY A 66 5.70 1.12 -15.79
C GLY A 66 5.83 -0.23 -16.51
N GLY A 67 5.56 -1.32 -15.81
CA GLY A 67 5.57 -2.70 -16.33
C GLY A 67 6.51 -3.63 -15.59
N GLU A 68 7.39 -3.11 -14.76
CA GLU A 68 8.19 -3.86 -13.79
C GLU A 68 7.67 -3.58 -12.38
N ILE A 69 7.45 -4.62 -11.59
CA ILE A 69 7.19 -4.49 -10.15
C ILE A 69 8.50 -4.68 -9.39
N PHE A 70 9.04 -3.57 -8.92
CA PHE A 70 10.16 -3.59 -7.98
C PHE A 70 9.65 -3.76 -6.55
N GLN A 71 10.32 -4.60 -5.77
CA GLN A 71 9.95 -4.81 -4.37
C GLN A 71 11.15 -4.79 -3.45
N PHE A 72 10.96 -4.21 -2.28
CA PHE A 72 11.93 -4.19 -1.21
C PHE A 72 11.24 -4.34 0.15
N GLY A 73 11.99 -4.74 1.15
CA GLY A 73 11.43 -4.96 2.48
C GLY A 73 12.37 -5.71 3.41
N LYS A 74 11.85 -6.10 4.57
CA LYS A 74 12.63 -6.80 5.60
C LYS A 74 11.79 -7.85 6.30
N TYR A 75 12.45 -8.94 6.68
CA TYR A 75 11.89 -10.06 7.43
C TYR A 75 12.65 -10.27 8.75
N ALA A 76 11.96 -10.56 9.83
CA ALA A 76 12.52 -11.15 11.03
C ALA A 76 11.59 -12.22 11.58
N GLY A 77 12.14 -13.38 11.87
CA GLY A 77 11.44 -14.48 12.54
C GLY A 77 12.24 -14.99 13.73
N GLY A 78 11.56 -15.66 14.64
CA GLY A 78 12.16 -16.27 15.82
C GLY A 78 11.28 -17.40 16.38
N ALA A 79 11.94 -18.34 17.08
CA ALA A 79 11.33 -19.54 17.67
C ALA A 79 10.72 -19.29 19.06
N MET A 80 10.31 -18.06 19.40
CA MET A 80 9.72 -17.75 20.71
C MET A 80 8.38 -17.03 20.58
N SER A 81 7.54 -17.23 21.59
CA SER A 81 6.17 -16.69 21.67
C SER A 81 6.06 -15.17 21.80
N PHE A 82 7.15 -14.48 22.10
CA PHE A 82 7.15 -13.03 22.27
C PHE A 82 7.79 -12.33 21.10
N LYS A 83 7.25 -11.15 20.76
CA LYS A 83 7.81 -10.27 19.74
C LYS A 83 9.25 -9.92 20.11
N THR A 84 10.21 -10.39 19.33
CA THR A 84 11.64 -10.15 19.58
C THR A 84 12.01 -8.70 19.31
N ASN A 85 13.16 -8.25 19.85
CA ASN A 85 13.68 -6.90 19.51
C ASN A 85 13.86 -6.71 18.01
N LYS A 86 14.26 -7.78 17.28
CA LYS A 86 14.37 -7.74 15.81
C LYS A 86 13.02 -7.46 15.13
N GLN A 87 11.92 -8.05 15.61
CA GLN A 87 10.58 -7.80 15.06
C GLN A 87 10.10 -6.38 15.35
N ARG A 88 10.37 -5.85 16.54
CA ARG A 88 10.08 -4.44 16.88
C ARG A 88 10.87 -3.48 16.00
N THR A 89 12.13 -3.81 15.70
CA THR A 89 12.96 -3.03 14.78
C THR A 89 12.34 -3.00 13.38
N ILE A 90 11.76 -4.10 12.89
CA ILE A 90 11.06 -4.11 11.59
C ILE A 90 9.85 -3.19 11.57
N ASP A 91 9.07 -3.15 12.65
CA ASP A 91 7.92 -2.23 12.73
C ASP A 91 8.38 -0.76 12.68
N LEU A 92 9.48 -0.43 13.35
CA LEU A 92 10.06 0.92 13.32
C LEU A 92 10.59 1.28 11.92
N ILE A 93 11.34 0.37 11.29
CA ILE A 93 11.83 0.55 9.92
C ILE A 93 10.65 0.76 8.96
N PHE A 94 9.62 -0.08 9.05
CA PHE A 94 8.42 0.06 8.23
C PHE A 94 7.73 1.41 8.47
N SER A 95 7.60 1.84 9.72
CA SER A 95 6.98 3.14 10.05
C SER A 95 7.70 4.31 9.39
N GLU A 96 9.03 4.30 9.39
CA GLU A 96 9.83 5.36 8.74
C GLU A 96 9.74 5.28 7.20
N VAL A 97 9.83 4.07 6.62
CA VAL A 97 9.61 3.87 5.18
C VAL A 97 8.21 4.34 4.78
N TYR A 98 7.18 3.96 5.55
CA TYR A 98 5.79 4.35 5.29
C TYR A 98 5.62 5.87 5.27
N LYS A 99 6.19 6.59 6.25
CA LYS A 99 6.17 8.06 6.26
C LYS A 99 6.79 8.66 4.99
N CYS A 100 7.91 8.11 4.54
CA CYS A 100 8.54 8.55 3.29
C CYS A 100 7.66 8.27 2.06
N LEU A 101 7.01 7.09 2.00
CA LEU A 101 6.06 6.79 0.93
C LEU A 101 4.90 7.79 0.89
N GLU A 102 4.28 8.08 2.04
CA GLU A 102 3.15 8.99 2.14
C GLU A 102 3.50 10.45 1.80
N ILE A 103 4.71 10.90 2.16
CA ILE A 103 5.13 12.28 1.94
C ILE A 103 5.69 12.49 0.53
N LEU A 104 6.48 11.55 0.01
CA LEU A 104 7.27 11.75 -1.20
C LEU A 104 6.66 11.08 -2.44
N ILE A 105 6.08 9.90 -2.29
CA ILE A 105 5.61 9.07 -3.41
C ILE A 105 4.09 9.17 -3.61
N ALA A 106 3.32 9.06 -2.54
CA ALA A 106 1.87 9.04 -2.62
C ALA A 106 1.27 10.25 -3.34
N PRO A 107 1.70 11.52 -3.11
CA PRO A 107 1.14 12.68 -3.82
C PRO A 107 1.40 12.63 -5.32
N LEU A 108 2.57 12.16 -5.75
CA LEU A 108 2.94 12.05 -7.16
C LEU A 108 2.11 10.98 -7.87
N VAL A 109 2.03 9.78 -7.26
CA VAL A 109 1.23 8.68 -7.80
C VAL A 109 -0.26 9.04 -7.81
N PHE A 110 -0.75 9.71 -6.77
CA PHE A 110 -2.12 10.20 -6.71
C PHE A 110 -2.44 11.17 -7.85
N SER A 111 -1.52 12.10 -8.16
CA SER A 111 -1.67 12.99 -9.32
C SER A 111 -1.77 12.21 -10.62
N LYS A 112 -0.87 11.24 -10.84
CA LYS A 112 -0.90 10.37 -12.03
C LYS A 112 -2.22 9.59 -12.13
N CYS A 113 -2.71 9.02 -11.02
CA CYS A 113 -4.01 8.33 -10.99
C CYS A 113 -5.18 9.27 -11.36
N LYS A 114 -5.16 10.53 -10.89
CA LYS A 114 -6.17 11.54 -11.27
C LYS A 114 -6.10 11.87 -12.76
N ASP A 115 -4.90 11.97 -13.34
CA ASP A 115 -4.73 12.26 -14.75
C ASP A 115 -5.21 11.09 -15.62
N VAL A 116 -4.93 9.85 -15.22
CA VAL A 116 -5.51 8.66 -15.85
C VAL A 116 -7.04 8.70 -15.80
N LEU A 117 -7.64 8.94 -14.64
CA LEU A 117 -9.09 9.01 -14.50
C LEU A 117 -9.70 10.15 -15.33
N ARG A 118 -9.01 11.29 -15.46
CA ARG A 118 -9.45 12.42 -16.29
C ARG A 118 -9.40 12.12 -17.79
N SER A 119 -8.33 11.48 -18.25
CA SER A 119 -8.08 11.22 -19.66
C SER A 119 -8.84 10.00 -20.19
N SER A 120 -8.83 8.89 -19.45
CA SER A 120 -9.48 7.64 -19.88
C SER A 120 -10.91 7.47 -19.38
N GLY A 121 -11.35 8.28 -18.39
CA GLY A 121 -12.64 8.12 -17.72
C GLY A 121 -12.71 7.01 -16.68
N GLU A 122 -11.66 6.20 -16.56
CA GLU A 122 -11.60 5.09 -15.61
C GLU A 122 -10.20 4.91 -15.01
N LEU A 123 -10.14 4.46 -13.75
CA LEU A 123 -8.93 4.06 -13.05
C LEU A 123 -9.08 2.62 -12.55
N LYS A 124 -8.15 1.74 -12.95
CA LYS A 124 -8.15 0.32 -12.53
C LYS A 124 -7.16 0.10 -11.38
N ILE A 125 -7.63 -0.53 -10.30
CA ILE A 125 -6.83 -0.93 -9.15
C ILE A 125 -7.16 -2.39 -8.82
N GLY A 126 -6.31 -3.31 -9.27
CA GLY A 126 -6.61 -4.74 -9.20
C GLY A 126 -7.91 -5.08 -9.95
N THR A 127 -8.90 -5.63 -9.23
CA THR A 127 -10.24 -5.96 -9.80
C THR A 127 -11.27 -4.85 -9.63
N LEU A 128 -10.87 -3.72 -9.06
CA LEU A 128 -11.70 -2.53 -8.91
C LEU A 128 -11.48 -1.59 -10.09
N THR A 129 -12.55 -1.01 -10.62
CA THR A 129 -12.51 0.12 -11.55
C THR A 129 -13.27 1.28 -10.93
N ILE A 130 -12.65 2.43 -10.85
CA ILE A 130 -13.24 3.69 -10.37
C ILE A 130 -13.51 4.54 -11.60
N THR A 131 -14.74 5.03 -11.76
CA THR A 131 -15.14 5.99 -12.78
C THR A 131 -15.58 7.30 -12.10
N ARG A 132 -16.02 8.28 -12.89
CA ARG A 132 -16.58 9.53 -12.35
C ARG A 132 -17.96 9.37 -11.70
N HIS A 133 -18.64 8.24 -11.91
CA HIS A 133 -20.02 8.04 -11.50
C HIS A 133 -20.21 6.84 -10.59
N GLU A 134 -19.37 5.83 -10.72
CA GLU A 134 -19.53 4.57 -10.00
C GLU A 134 -18.21 3.84 -9.75
N ILE A 135 -18.26 2.91 -8.84
CA ILE A 135 -17.21 1.96 -8.50
C ILE A 135 -17.64 0.60 -9.03
N ILE A 136 -16.82 -0.03 -9.87
CA ILE A 136 -17.13 -1.31 -10.50
C ILE A 136 -16.19 -2.38 -9.95
N LYS A 137 -16.74 -3.46 -9.43
CA LYS A 137 -16.00 -4.64 -8.98
C LYS A 137 -16.21 -5.77 -9.96
N LYS A 138 -15.11 -6.31 -10.51
CA LYS A 138 -15.11 -7.55 -11.30
C LYS A 138 -14.75 -8.74 -10.40
N SER A 139 -15.49 -9.83 -10.53
CA SER A 139 -15.24 -11.11 -9.85
C SER A 139 -15.51 -12.27 -10.78
N LEU A 140 -15.13 -13.49 -10.38
CA LEU A 140 -15.46 -14.71 -11.12
C LEU A 140 -16.97 -14.93 -11.31
N PHE A 141 -17.79 -14.37 -10.43
CA PHE A 141 -19.26 -14.49 -10.46
C PHE A 141 -19.97 -13.31 -11.13
N GLY A 142 -19.22 -12.46 -11.86
CA GLY A 142 -19.77 -11.34 -12.61
C GLY A 142 -19.26 -9.97 -12.13
N THR A 143 -19.90 -8.95 -12.69
CA THR A 143 -19.58 -7.54 -12.40
C THR A 143 -20.68 -6.96 -11.51
N LYS A 144 -20.26 -6.19 -10.49
CA LYS A 144 -21.16 -5.40 -9.64
C LYS A 144 -20.70 -3.96 -9.64
N SER A 145 -21.63 -3.03 -9.60
CA SER A 145 -21.33 -1.61 -9.45
C SER A 145 -21.95 -1.00 -8.19
N LEU A 146 -21.35 0.09 -7.75
CA LEU A 146 -21.82 0.93 -6.66
C LEU A 146 -21.76 2.37 -7.14
N PRO A 147 -22.87 3.07 -7.31
CA PRO A 147 -22.89 4.49 -7.61
C PRO A 147 -22.09 5.29 -6.57
N LEU A 148 -21.37 6.33 -6.98
CA LEU A 148 -20.62 7.17 -6.03
C LEU A 148 -21.53 7.86 -5.00
N SER A 149 -22.79 8.12 -5.35
CA SER A 149 -23.80 8.63 -4.41
C SER A 149 -24.12 7.65 -3.27
N GLU A 150 -23.84 6.36 -3.46
CA GLU A 150 -24.03 5.31 -2.46
C GLU A 150 -22.75 4.93 -1.72
N TYR A 151 -21.61 5.49 -2.11
CA TYR A 151 -20.35 5.33 -1.40
C TYR A 151 -20.43 5.97 -0.02
N LEU A 152 -20.11 5.22 1.02
CA LEU A 152 -20.13 5.69 2.39
C LEU A 152 -18.75 6.13 2.86
N GLN A 153 -17.79 5.21 2.85
CA GLN A 153 -16.41 5.42 3.35
C GLN A 153 -15.45 4.34 2.86
N THR A 154 -14.17 4.64 3.01
CA THR A 154 -13.09 3.65 2.90
C THR A 154 -12.39 3.51 4.24
N THR A 155 -12.05 2.28 4.64
CA THR A 155 -11.25 2.03 5.83
C THR A 155 -9.99 1.26 5.45
N VAL A 156 -8.90 1.55 6.16
CA VAL A 156 -7.63 0.85 6.05
C VAL A 156 -7.33 0.20 7.39
N GLY A 157 -7.09 -1.10 7.38
CA GLY A 157 -6.76 -1.83 8.61
C GLY A 157 -6.41 -3.29 8.32
N GLN A 158 -5.57 -3.88 9.15
CA GLN A 158 -5.13 -5.28 9.04
C GLN A 158 -4.55 -5.64 7.65
N GLY A 159 -3.81 -4.71 7.03
CA GLY A 159 -3.22 -4.91 5.70
C GLY A 159 -4.23 -4.88 4.54
N MET A 160 -5.46 -4.45 4.78
CA MET A 160 -6.56 -4.41 3.82
C MET A 160 -7.12 -3.01 3.64
N VAL A 161 -7.57 -2.72 2.43
CA VAL A 161 -8.49 -1.60 2.13
C VAL A 161 -9.88 -2.17 1.99
N LYS A 162 -10.88 -1.53 2.59
CA LYS A 162 -12.30 -1.90 2.50
C LYS A 162 -13.12 -0.69 2.09
N VAL A 163 -13.89 -0.83 1.02
CA VAL A 163 -14.84 0.18 0.51
C VAL A 163 -16.25 -0.21 0.96
N TYR A 164 -16.95 0.71 1.58
CA TYR A 164 -18.29 0.52 2.11
C TYR A 164 -19.31 1.32 1.29
N GLY A 165 -20.42 0.65 0.94
CA GLY A 165 -21.60 1.28 0.40
C GLY A 165 -22.67 1.53 1.47
N GLN A 166 -23.85 1.93 1.04
CA GLN A 166 -25.03 2.12 1.89
C GLN A 166 -25.25 0.95 2.86
N ASN A 167 -25.82 1.24 4.01
CA ASN A 167 -26.04 0.26 5.09
C ASN A 167 -24.76 -0.34 5.69
N ASN A 168 -23.62 0.34 5.51
CA ASN A 168 -22.31 -0.06 6.05
C ASN A 168 -21.87 -1.47 5.59
N LYS A 169 -22.31 -1.88 4.40
CA LYS A 169 -21.90 -3.16 3.80
C LYS A 169 -20.60 -3.01 3.03
N ILE A 170 -19.69 -3.97 3.18
CA ILE A 170 -18.46 -4.03 2.38
C ILE A 170 -18.85 -4.33 0.93
N PHE A 171 -18.61 -3.35 0.05
CA PHE A 171 -18.75 -3.52 -1.40
C PHE A 171 -17.51 -4.18 -1.99
N PHE A 172 -16.32 -3.74 -1.58
CA PHE A 172 -15.04 -4.21 -2.09
C PHE A 172 -14.00 -4.29 -0.97
N SER A 173 -13.05 -5.21 -1.10
CA SER A 173 -11.85 -5.24 -0.28
C SER A 173 -10.67 -5.82 -1.06
N CYS A 174 -9.48 -5.29 -0.82
CA CYS A 174 -8.23 -5.84 -1.35
C CYS A 174 -7.09 -5.61 -0.35
N ALA A 175 -5.98 -6.35 -0.55
CA ALA A 175 -4.77 -6.14 0.23
C ALA A 175 -4.12 -4.79 -0.14
N LEU A 176 -3.47 -4.16 0.83
CA LEU A 176 -2.66 -2.95 0.62
C LEU A 176 -1.45 -3.20 -0.30
N SER A 177 -1.05 -4.45 -0.51
CA SER A 177 -0.02 -4.85 -1.49
C SER A 177 -0.47 -4.77 -2.95
N VAL A 178 -1.76 -4.66 -3.22
CA VAL A 178 -2.25 -4.36 -4.58
C VAL A 178 -1.81 -2.95 -4.95
N ILE A 179 -1.19 -2.80 -6.12
CA ILE A 179 -0.70 -1.50 -6.60
C ILE A 179 -1.85 -0.48 -6.59
N ASN A 180 -1.57 0.68 -6.00
CA ASN A 180 -2.48 1.80 -5.81
C ASN A 180 -3.68 1.54 -4.86
N ALA A 181 -3.74 0.39 -4.19
CA ALA A 181 -4.76 0.14 -3.17
C ALA A 181 -4.77 1.21 -2.05
N PRO A 182 -3.62 1.73 -1.57
CA PRO A 182 -3.60 2.81 -0.58
C PRO A 182 -4.33 4.08 -1.04
N LEU A 183 -4.42 4.31 -2.34
CA LEU A 183 -5.02 5.51 -2.93
C LEU A 183 -6.55 5.40 -3.15
N ILE A 184 -7.16 4.22 -2.95
CA ILE A 184 -8.61 4.03 -3.17
C ILE A 184 -9.44 5.03 -2.34
N GLY A 185 -9.15 5.14 -1.04
CA GLY A 185 -9.86 6.09 -0.16
C GLY A 185 -9.73 7.53 -0.63
N PRO A 186 -8.50 8.08 -0.71
CA PRO A 186 -8.29 9.45 -1.19
C PRO A 186 -8.92 9.74 -2.56
N MET A 187 -8.92 8.77 -3.50
CA MET A 187 -9.55 8.94 -4.81
C MET A 187 -11.08 9.05 -4.70
N LEU A 188 -11.71 8.16 -3.92
CA LEU A 188 -13.17 8.16 -3.75
C LEU A 188 -13.66 9.37 -2.95
N ASP A 189 -12.95 9.76 -1.91
CA ASP A 189 -13.26 10.93 -1.10
C ASP A 189 -13.17 12.22 -1.95
N GLY A 190 -12.13 12.32 -2.80
CA GLY A 190 -11.99 13.44 -3.73
C GLY A 190 -13.08 13.50 -4.81
N LEU A 191 -13.64 12.37 -5.23
CA LEU A 191 -14.73 12.32 -6.22
C LEU A 191 -16.10 12.63 -5.59
N THR A 192 -16.28 12.38 -4.31
CA THR A 192 -17.54 12.58 -3.59
C THR A 192 -17.57 13.86 -2.76
N ASN A 193 -16.53 14.70 -2.83
CA ASN A 193 -16.37 15.92 -2.01
C ASN A 193 -16.47 15.65 -0.49
N LYS A 194 -16.01 14.46 -0.06
CA LYS A 194 -15.96 14.06 1.35
C LYS A 194 -14.58 14.27 1.98
N GLY A 195 -13.65 14.88 1.24
CA GLY A 195 -12.29 15.22 1.69
C GLY A 195 -12.15 16.67 2.10
#